data_3f2dba817811ca7e39ab3fad2e4fdeab
#
_entry.id   3f2dba817811ca7e39ab3fad2e4fdeab
#
_cell.length_a   1.000
_cell.length_b   1.000
_cell.length_c   1.000
_cell.angle_alpha   90.00
_cell.angle_beta   90.00
_cell.angle_gamma   90.00
#
_symmetry.space_group_name_H-M   'P 1'
#
loop_
_entity.id
_entity.type
_entity.pdbx_description
1 polymer ?
#
loop_
_entity_poly.entity_id
_entity_poly.type
_entity_poly.pdbx_seq_one_letter_code
_entity_poly.pdbx_strand_id
1 'polypeptide(L)'
;MLKNRIIPCLDVKNGRVVKGINFVNLVDAGDPVEQAKIYDEQGADELCFLDITASNENRDIILDTVKKTAEQCFMPLTVGGGVRTLEDIRNLLLAGADKVSINTAAVNNKNLVKESSEKFGSQCIVVAVDAKKIKENKWEIFTHGGRKSTGIDALKFVEKMESLGAGEILLTSMDRDGTKKGYDLDLTKKVSKLVNIQVIASGGVGNLEHLHQGIKIGKASAVLAASIFHFGEHTILEAKQYLDSKGIPVRI
;
A
#
# COMPACT_ATOMS: atom_id res chain seq x y z
N MET A 1 -18.22 12.06 9.37
CA MET A 1 -17.42 10.85 9.69
C MET A 1 -16.49 10.60 8.52
N LEU A 2 -15.21 10.30 8.76
CA LEU A 2 -14.29 9.95 7.68
C LEU A 2 -14.76 8.66 7.00
N LYS A 3 -14.74 8.64 5.66
CA LYS A 3 -15.08 7.45 4.87
C LYS A 3 -13.88 6.52 4.80
N ASN A 4 -14.12 5.21 4.83
CA ASN A 4 -13.07 4.21 4.64
C ASN A 4 -12.74 4.10 3.14
N ARG A 5 -11.47 3.85 2.81
CA ARG A 5 -10.99 3.77 1.44
C ARG A 5 -10.77 2.33 1.01
N ILE A 6 -11.12 2.02 -0.24
CA ILE A 6 -10.73 0.79 -0.94
C ILE A 6 -9.65 1.18 -1.94
N ILE A 7 -8.49 0.55 -1.81
CA ILE A 7 -7.28 0.86 -2.58
C ILE A 7 -6.87 -0.38 -3.38
N PRO A 8 -7.12 -0.43 -4.70
CA PRO A 8 -6.48 -1.43 -5.54
C PRO A 8 -4.98 -1.20 -5.59
N CYS A 9 -4.20 -2.30 -5.63
CA CYS A 9 -2.75 -2.25 -5.69
C CYS A 9 -2.25 -2.94 -6.97
N LEU A 10 -1.44 -2.25 -7.75
CA LEU A 10 -0.79 -2.74 -8.94
C LEU A 10 0.71 -2.96 -8.65
N ASP A 11 1.12 -4.23 -8.59
CA ASP A 11 2.54 -4.57 -8.60
C ASP A 11 3.06 -4.39 -10.04
N VAL A 12 4.01 -3.47 -10.24
CA VAL A 12 4.55 -3.13 -11.56
C VAL A 12 5.95 -3.70 -11.73
N LYS A 13 6.19 -4.37 -12.85
CA LYS A 13 7.51 -4.89 -13.26
C LYS A 13 7.76 -4.55 -14.71
N ASN A 14 8.85 -3.82 -14.99
CA ASN A 14 9.21 -3.40 -16.35
C ASN A 14 8.04 -2.72 -17.10
N GLY A 15 7.29 -1.85 -16.42
CA GLY A 15 6.15 -1.14 -17.00
C GLY A 15 4.89 -1.99 -17.23
N ARG A 16 4.84 -3.23 -16.73
CA ARG A 16 3.68 -4.12 -16.81
C ARG A 16 3.14 -4.45 -15.43
N VAL A 17 1.84 -4.56 -15.30
CA VAL A 17 1.22 -5.10 -14.09
C VAL A 17 1.52 -6.58 -14.00
N VAL A 18 1.98 -7.02 -12.84
CA VAL A 18 2.26 -8.43 -12.58
C VAL A 18 1.62 -8.88 -11.29
N LYS A 19 1.31 -10.16 -11.20
CA LYS A 19 0.82 -10.77 -9.97
C LYS A 19 1.47 -12.13 -9.74
N GLY A 20 1.87 -12.38 -8.50
CA GLY A 20 2.42 -13.67 -8.06
C GLY A 20 2.11 -13.92 -6.59
N ILE A 21 2.46 -15.10 -6.10
CA ILE A 21 2.39 -15.45 -4.68
C ILE A 21 3.78 -15.16 -4.09
N ASN A 22 3.86 -14.35 -3.02
CA ASN A 22 5.13 -13.97 -2.38
C ASN A 22 6.16 -13.42 -3.38
N PHE A 23 5.72 -12.64 -4.38
CA PHE A 23 6.57 -12.06 -5.45
C PHE A 23 7.33 -13.09 -6.30
N VAL A 24 6.90 -14.35 -6.33
CA VAL A 24 7.43 -15.41 -7.21
C VAL A 24 6.36 -15.89 -8.19
N ASN A 25 6.79 -16.50 -9.30
CA ASN A 25 5.90 -16.98 -10.38
C ASN A 25 4.97 -15.87 -10.90
N LEU A 26 5.56 -14.71 -11.22
CA LEU A 26 4.83 -13.54 -11.68
C LEU A 26 4.14 -13.81 -13.02
N VAL A 27 2.85 -13.52 -13.08
CA VAL A 27 2.02 -13.56 -14.29
C VAL A 27 1.72 -12.12 -14.70
N ASP A 28 1.83 -11.82 -15.99
CA ASP A 28 1.45 -10.52 -16.56
C ASP A 28 -0.08 -10.33 -16.42
N ALA A 29 -0.47 -9.22 -15.84
CA ALA A 29 -1.86 -8.85 -15.61
C ALA A 29 -2.31 -7.60 -16.40
N GLY A 30 -1.49 -7.13 -17.35
CA GLY A 30 -1.88 -6.10 -18.30
C GLY A 30 -1.10 -4.79 -18.21
N ASP A 31 -1.63 -3.77 -18.86
CA ASP A 31 -1.10 -2.41 -18.86
C ASP A 31 -1.55 -1.66 -17.59
N PRO A 32 -0.63 -1.01 -16.85
CA PRO A 32 -0.96 -0.32 -15.60
C PRO A 32 -1.88 0.89 -15.81
N VAL A 33 -1.76 1.62 -16.93
CA VAL A 33 -2.60 2.79 -17.21
C VAL A 33 -4.03 2.36 -17.52
N GLU A 34 -4.21 1.31 -18.32
CA GLU A 34 -5.53 0.77 -18.63
C GLU A 34 -6.21 0.19 -17.38
N GLN A 35 -5.48 -0.52 -16.53
CA GLN A 35 -6.01 -1.00 -15.25
C GLN A 35 -6.40 0.15 -14.32
N ALA A 36 -5.61 1.21 -14.28
CA ALA A 36 -5.92 2.40 -13.47
C ALA A 36 -7.23 3.05 -13.90
N LYS A 37 -7.47 3.20 -15.22
CA LYS A 37 -8.73 3.73 -15.76
C LYS A 37 -9.93 2.89 -15.32
N ILE A 38 -9.82 1.56 -15.45
CA ILE A 38 -10.90 0.64 -15.04
C ILE A 38 -11.24 0.86 -13.55
N TYR A 39 -10.23 1.02 -12.69
CA TYR A 39 -10.47 1.24 -11.26
C TYR A 39 -11.00 2.63 -10.95
N ASP A 40 -10.59 3.67 -11.69
CA ASP A 40 -11.12 5.03 -11.57
C ASP A 40 -12.62 5.05 -11.96
N GLU A 41 -12.98 4.43 -13.09
CA GLU A 41 -14.37 4.26 -13.54
C GLU A 41 -15.23 3.46 -12.56
N GLN A 42 -14.66 2.48 -11.87
CA GLN A 42 -15.32 1.72 -10.81
C GLN A 42 -15.38 2.46 -9.47
N GLY A 43 -14.81 3.67 -9.40
CA GLY A 43 -14.87 4.54 -8.23
C GLY A 43 -13.89 4.14 -7.12
N ALA A 44 -12.70 3.64 -7.42
CA ALA A 44 -11.65 3.43 -6.41
C ALA A 44 -11.36 4.73 -5.66
N ASP A 45 -11.08 4.63 -4.35
CA ASP A 45 -10.83 5.82 -3.54
C ASP A 45 -9.39 6.32 -3.66
N GLU A 46 -8.48 5.45 -4.08
CA GLU A 46 -7.04 5.67 -4.28
C GLU A 46 -6.48 4.49 -5.07
N LEU A 47 -5.38 4.70 -5.79
CA LEU A 47 -4.62 3.63 -6.45
C LEU A 47 -3.22 3.55 -5.86
N CYS A 48 -2.71 2.34 -5.66
CA CYS A 48 -1.33 2.12 -5.24
C CYS A 48 -0.53 1.43 -6.35
N PHE A 49 0.58 2.03 -6.78
CA PHE A 49 1.60 1.40 -7.63
C PHE A 49 2.80 1.00 -6.79
N LEU A 50 3.21 -0.25 -6.88
CA LEU A 50 4.43 -0.76 -6.26
C LEU A 50 5.39 -1.28 -7.34
N ASP A 51 6.47 -0.54 -7.61
CA ASP A 51 7.55 -1.04 -8.46
C ASP A 51 8.34 -2.11 -7.70
N ILE A 52 8.15 -3.37 -8.11
CA ILE A 52 8.79 -4.53 -7.47
C ILE A 52 10.18 -4.85 -8.07
N THR A 53 10.60 -4.15 -9.13
CA THR A 53 11.91 -4.32 -9.75
C THR A 53 12.97 -3.37 -9.23
N ALA A 54 12.59 -2.19 -8.84
CA ALA A 54 13.34 -1.12 -8.16
C ALA A 54 14.87 -1.09 -8.37
N SER A 55 15.34 -1.52 -9.54
CA SER A 55 16.73 -1.29 -9.98
C SER A 55 16.84 0.14 -10.54
N ASN A 56 18.05 0.73 -10.49
CA ASN A 56 18.28 2.08 -11.01
C ASN A 56 17.95 2.20 -12.52
N GLU A 57 18.01 1.09 -13.24
CA GLU A 57 17.81 1.04 -14.71
C GLU A 57 16.34 1.18 -15.13
N ASN A 58 15.39 0.93 -14.24
CA ASN A 58 13.95 0.94 -14.56
C ASN A 58 13.21 2.14 -13.97
N ARG A 59 13.91 3.12 -13.39
CA ARG A 59 13.28 4.27 -12.74
C ARG A 59 12.50 5.15 -13.72
N ASP A 60 13.04 5.36 -14.91
CA ASP A 60 12.39 6.18 -15.93
C ASP A 60 11.07 5.56 -16.41
N ILE A 61 10.98 4.22 -16.42
CA ILE A 61 9.77 3.49 -16.82
C ILE A 61 8.64 3.74 -15.82
N ILE A 62 8.91 3.70 -14.52
CA ILE A 62 7.86 3.96 -13.52
C ILE A 62 7.41 5.43 -13.53
N LEU A 63 8.32 6.39 -13.75
CA LEU A 63 7.98 7.80 -13.86
C LEU A 63 7.08 8.08 -15.06
N ASP A 64 7.37 7.48 -16.22
CA ASP A 64 6.51 7.58 -17.41
C ASP A 64 5.14 6.96 -17.18
N THR A 65 5.09 5.79 -16.54
CA THR A 65 3.83 5.12 -16.16
C THR A 65 2.99 6.00 -15.22
N VAL A 66 3.60 6.57 -14.19
CA VAL A 66 2.94 7.48 -13.23
C VAL A 66 2.38 8.69 -13.95
N LYS A 67 3.16 9.33 -14.82
CA LYS A 67 2.73 10.50 -15.60
C LYS A 67 1.54 10.17 -16.48
N LYS A 68 1.61 9.10 -17.27
CA LYS A 68 0.51 8.66 -18.14
C LYS A 68 -0.76 8.33 -17.36
N THR A 69 -0.62 7.74 -16.17
CA THR A 69 -1.76 7.46 -15.29
C THR A 69 -2.38 8.74 -14.75
N ALA A 70 -1.56 9.65 -14.22
CA ALA A 70 -2.02 10.93 -13.67
C ALA A 70 -2.69 11.84 -14.72
N GLU A 71 -2.34 11.71 -16.00
CA GLU A 71 -3.00 12.41 -17.10
C GLU A 71 -4.41 11.87 -17.43
N GLN A 72 -4.75 10.66 -16.96
CA GLN A 72 -5.97 9.95 -17.38
C GLN A 72 -6.88 9.52 -16.22
N CYS A 73 -6.39 9.53 -14.98
CA CYS A 73 -7.13 9.11 -13.80
C CYS A 73 -7.15 10.23 -12.77
N PHE A 74 -8.28 10.36 -12.06
CA PHE A 74 -8.51 11.46 -11.11
C PHE A 74 -8.51 11.00 -9.65
N MET A 75 -8.44 9.69 -9.39
CA MET A 75 -8.26 9.20 -8.04
C MET A 75 -6.82 9.45 -7.56
N PRO A 76 -6.61 9.72 -6.24
CA PRO A 76 -5.26 9.86 -5.68
C PRO A 76 -4.36 8.66 -5.98
N LEU A 77 -3.10 8.94 -6.33
CA LEU A 77 -2.12 7.94 -6.70
C LEU A 77 -0.99 7.87 -5.66
N THR A 78 -0.84 6.71 -5.02
CA THR A 78 0.31 6.38 -4.17
C THR A 78 1.31 5.54 -4.95
N VAL A 79 2.57 5.96 -4.99
CA VAL A 79 3.64 5.26 -5.71
C VAL A 79 4.75 4.83 -4.76
N GLY A 80 5.12 3.56 -4.81
CA GLY A 80 6.22 2.99 -4.03
C GLY A 80 7.13 2.09 -4.85
N GLY A 81 8.19 1.62 -4.20
CA GLY A 81 9.22 0.80 -4.82
C GLY A 81 10.46 1.62 -5.18
N GLY A 82 11.62 1.18 -4.70
CA GLY A 82 12.92 1.77 -5.00
C GLY A 82 13.16 3.21 -4.56
N VAL A 83 12.29 3.82 -3.78
CA VAL A 83 12.45 5.18 -3.25
C VAL A 83 13.54 5.22 -2.18
N ARG A 84 14.58 6.04 -2.37
CA ARG A 84 15.77 6.08 -1.52
C ARG A 84 16.17 7.48 -1.07
N THR A 85 15.81 8.50 -1.82
CA THR A 85 16.26 9.88 -1.63
C THR A 85 15.10 10.87 -1.70
N LEU A 86 15.33 12.10 -1.20
CA LEU A 86 14.38 13.22 -1.38
C LEU A 86 14.14 13.55 -2.86
N GLU A 87 15.15 13.33 -3.70
CA GLU A 87 15.01 13.57 -5.14
C GLU A 87 14.11 12.54 -5.81
N ASP A 88 14.17 11.26 -5.39
CA ASP A 88 13.24 10.24 -5.84
C ASP A 88 11.79 10.62 -5.51
N ILE A 89 11.56 11.07 -4.27
CA ILE A 89 10.24 11.52 -3.83
C ILE A 89 9.75 12.69 -4.66
N ARG A 90 10.61 13.71 -4.83
CA ARG A 90 10.29 14.89 -5.65
C ARG A 90 9.91 14.50 -7.08
N ASN A 91 10.69 13.62 -7.71
CA ASN A 91 10.44 13.22 -9.09
C ASN A 91 9.12 12.47 -9.25
N LEU A 92 8.76 11.59 -8.30
CA LEU A 92 7.46 10.92 -8.29
C LEU A 92 6.29 11.90 -8.12
N LEU A 93 6.40 12.86 -7.19
CA LEU A 93 5.39 13.91 -6.99
C LEU A 93 5.25 14.79 -8.24
N LEU A 94 6.36 15.19 -8.88
CA LEU A 94 6.34 15.95 -10.13
C LEU A 94 5.77 15.15 -11.31
N ALA A 95 5.91 13.83 -11.31
CA ALA A 95 5.30 12.95 -12.31
C ALA A 95 3.78 12.80 -12.13
N GLY A 96 3.22 13.25 -10.99
CA GLY A 96 1.78 13.22 -10.73
C GLY A 96 1.34 12.27 -9.62
N ALA A 97 2.27 11.69 -8.85
CA ALA A 97 1.90 10.97 -7.64
C ALA A 97 1.42 11.96 -6.56
N ASP A 98 0.35 11.61 -5.85
CA ASP A 98 -0.14 12.37 -4.68
C ASP A 98 0.61 11.97 -3.41
N LYS A 99 1.03 10.71 -3.34
CA LYS A 99 1.75 10.14 -2.20
C LYS A 99 2.89 9.25 -2.66
N VAL A 100 3.93 9.19 -1.82
CA VAL A 100 5.09 8.33 -2.06
C VAL A 100 5.27 7.36 -0.90
N SER A 101 5.38 6.07 -1.23
CA SER A 101 5.54 5.00 -0.26
C SER A 101 7.02 4.61 -0.09
N ILE A 102 7.52 4.69 1.14
CA ILE A 102 8.92 4.44 1.51
C ILE A 102 8.97 3.20 2.42
N ASN A 103 9.75 2.18 2.03
CA ASN A 103 9.93 0.95 2.81
C ASN A 103 11.39 0.83 3.31
N THR A 104 12.24 0.13 2.59
CA THR A 104 13.63 -0.18 2.98
C THR A 104 14.45 1.06 3.35
N ALA A 105 14.24 2.17 2.64
CA ALA A 105 14.94 3.42 2.92
C ALA A 105 14.56 4.02 4.27
N ALA A 106 13.29 3.92 4.69
CA ALA A 106 12.84 4.36 6.02
C ALA A 106 13.46 3.52 7.16
N VAL A 107 13.71 2.23 6.91
CA VAL A 107 14.41 1.35 7.87
C VAL A 107 15.88 1.73 7.98
N ASN A 108 16.56 1.94 6.84
CA ASN A 108 17.98 2.24 6.78
C ASN A 108 18.31 3.67 7.25
N ASN A 109 17.48 4.63 6.91
CA ASN A 109 17.62 6.03 7.26
C ASN A 109 16.28 6.65 7.67
N LYS A 110 16.01 6.61 8.96
CA LYS A 110 14.76 7.16 9.53
C LYS A 110 14.62 8.68 9.32
N ASN A 111 15.75 9.41 9.20
CA ASN A 111 15.73 10.85 8.94
C ASN A 111 15.13 11.18 7.58
N LEU A 112 15.20 10.28 6.60
CA LEU A 112 14.55 10.48 5.31
C LEU A 112 13.03 10.74 5.47
N VAL A 113 12.35 10.04 6.38
CA VAL A 113 10.92 10.26 6.64
C VAL A 113 10.68 11.66 7.19
N LYS A 114 11.50 12.10 8.16
CA LYS A 114 11.41 13.44 8.73
C LYS A 114 11.65 14.53 7.69
N GLU A 115 12.76 14.45 6.98
CA GLU A 115 13.14 15.41 5.95
C GLU A 115 12.11 15.49 4.83
N SER A 116 11.54 14.34 4.45
CA SER A 116 10.49 14.24 3.43
C SER A 116 9.20 14.90 3.89
N SER A 117 8.77 14.64 5.12
CA SER A 117 7.55 15.23 5.67
C SER A 117 7.66 16.73 5.88
N GLU A 118 8.83 17.22 6.31
CA GLU A 118 9.11 18.65 6.45
C GLU A 118 9.14 19.36 5.08
N LYS A 119 9.63 18.69 4.03
CA LYS A 119 9.79 19.29 2.70
C LYS A 119 8.52 19.22 1.84
N PHE A 120 7.80 18.11 1.87
CA PHE A 120 6.67 17.82 0.98
C PHE A 120 5.32 17.79 1.69
N GLY A 121 5.31 17.79 3.02
CA GLY A 121 4.12 17.58 3.86
C GLY A 121 3.91 16.12 4.23
N SER A 122 3.49 15.86 5.48
CA SER A 122 3.23 14.50 5.96
C SER A 122 2.18 13.75 5.15
N GLN A 123 1.18 14.46 4.60
CA GLN A 123 0.11 13.87 3.77
C GLN A 123 0.65 13.17 2.50
N CYS A 124 1.84 13.53 2.03
CA CYS A 124 2.48 12.90 0.87
C CYS A 124 3.34 11.68 1.23
N ILE A 125 3.58 11.41 2.52
CA ILE A 125 4.53 10.39 2.96
C ILE A 125 3.82 9.19 3.57
N VAL A 126 3.89 8.07 2.88
CA VAL A 126 3.42 6.76 3.33
C VAL A 126 4.63 5.92 3.72
N VAL A 127 4.64 5.34 4.92
CA VAL A 127 5.67 4.37 5.30
C VAL A 127 5.11 2.95 5.14
N ALA A 128 5.68 2.19 4.20
CA ALA A 128 5.35 0.78 4.01
C ALA A 128 6.12 -0.10 5.00
N VAL A 129 5.40 -1.00 5.65
CA VAL A 129 5.91 -1.89 6.69
C VAL A 129 5.55 -3.32 6.34
N ASP A 130 6.53 -4.12 5.93
CA ASP A 130 6.37 -5.55 5.74
C ASP A 130 6.68 -6.25 7.07
N ALA A 131 5.63 -6.74 7.73
CA ALA A 131 5.73 -7.31 9.06
C ALA A 131 5.49 -8.83 9.04
N LYS A 132 6.35 -9.58 9.71
CA LYS A 132 6.25 -11.03 9.90
C LYS A 132 6.13 -11.38 11.36
N LYS A 133 5.19 -12.24 11.70
CA LYS A 133 5.01 -12.74 13.08
C LYS A 133 6.16 -13.65 13.45
N ILE A 134 6.88 -13.33 14.52
CA ILE A 134 8.01 -14.12 15.03
C ILE A 134 7.68 -14.90 16.30
N LYS A 135 6.70 -14.42 17.05
CA LYS A 135 6.10 -15.12 18.21
C LYS A 135 4.75 -14.49 18.55
N GLU A 136 4.08 -15.01 19.54
CA GLU A 136 2.83 -14.42 20.01
C GLU A 136 3.01 -12.94 20.38
N ASN A 137 2.11 -12.09 19.87
CA ASN A 137 2.10 -10.64 20.06
C ASN A 137 3.40 -9.90 19.63
N LYS A 138 4.21 -10.50 18.76
CA LYS A 138 5.45 -9.88 18.30
C LYS A 138 5.66 -10.07 16.79
N TRP A 139 5.85 -8.95 16.09
CA TRP A 139 6.14 -8.89 14.65
C TRP A 139 7.45 -8.17 14.42
N GLU A 140 8.20 -8.66 13.48
CA GLU A 140 9.48 -8.11 13.03
C GLU A 140 9.33 -7.53 11.62
N ILE A 141 10.01 -6.40 11.36
CA ILE A 141 10.06 -5.78 10.03
C ILE A 141 11.04 -6.53 9.14
N PHE A 142 10.63 -6.72 7.91
CA PHE A 142 11.46 -7.21 6.81
C PHE A 142 11.65 -6.11 5.76
N THR A 143 12.75 -6.18 5.02
CA THR A 143 13.11 -5.27 3.95
C THR A 143 13.41 -6.03 2.66
N HIS A 144 13.66 -5.28 1.56
CA HIS A 144 13.98 -5.87 0.25
C HIS A 144 12.90 -6.84 -0.26
N GLY A 145 11.63 -6.41 -0.17
CA GLY A 145 10.50 -7.26 -0.58
C GLY A 145 10.36 -8.52 0.28
N GLY A 146 10.53 -8.37 1.59
CA GLY A 146 10.38 -9.47 2.55
C GLY A 146 11.56 -10.45 2.64
N ARG A 147 12.69 -10.15 1.99
CA ARG A 147 13.83 -11.08 1.90
C ARG A 147 14.81 -10.95 3.06
N LYS A 148 14.88 -9.80 3.73
CA LYS A 148 15.88 -9.51 4.75
C LYS A 148 15.21 -9.16 6.07
N SER A 149 15.40 -10.00 7.09
CA SER A 149 15.07 -9.75 8.49
C SER A 149 15.90 -8.59 9.03
N THR A 150 15.30 -7.75 9.87
CA THR A 150 15.96 -6.56 10.43
C THR A 150 16.18 -6.63 11.94
N GLY A 151 15.50 -7.54 12.65
CA GLY A 151 15.47 -7.58 14.10
C GLY A 151 14.63 -6.44 14.73
N ILE A 152 14.01 -5.57 13.93
CA ILE A 152 13.27 -4.41 14.40
C ILE A 152 11.81 -4.80 14.71
N ASP A 153 11.35 -4.46 15.91
CA ASP A 153 9.96 -4.64 16.31
C ASP A 153 9.03 -3.70 15.50
N ALA A 154 8.01 -4.28 14.85
CA ALA A 154 7.13 -3.54 13.97
C ALA A 154 6.31 -2.46 14.71
N LEU A 155 5.84 -2.72 15.93
CA LEU A 155 5.05 -1.77 16.70
C LEU A 155 5.88 -0.54 17.09
N LYS A 156 7.08 -0.76 17.59
CA LYS A 156 8.00 0.34 17.92
C LYS A 156 8.43 1.14 16.71
N PHE A 157 8.54 0.49 15.57
CA PHE A 157 8.90 1.18 14.33
C PHE A 157 7.79 2.09 13.85
N VAL A 158 6.53 1.66 13.82
CA VAL A 158 5.42 2.49 13.35
C VAL A 158 5.21 3.71 14.24
N GLU A 159 5.32 3.58 15.59
CA GLU A 159 5.33 4.74 16.49
C GLU A 159 6.45 5.74 16.15
N LYS A 160 7.64 5.21 15.86
CA LYS A 160 8.77 6.05 15.47
C LYS A 160 8.51 6.75 14.13
N MET A 161 7.91 6.08 13.15
CA MET A 161 7.60 6.69 11.86
C MET A 161 6.55 7.80 11.98
N GLU A 162 5.50 7.60 12.77
CA GLU A 162 4.55 8.66 13.09
C GLU A 162 5.27 9.86 13.74
N SER A 163 6.11 9.64 14.74
CA SER A 163 6.87 10.70 15.41
C SER A 163 7.83 11.48 14.49
N LEU A 164 8.19 10.91 13.35
CA LEU A 164 9.02 11.50 12.32
C LEU A 164 8.22 12.15 11.17
N GLY A 165 6.89 12.17 11.29
CA GLY A 165 6.01 12.87 10.35
C GLY A 165 5.47 12.02 9.21
N ALA A 166 5.51 10.69 9.31
CA ALA A 166 4.75 9.85 8.38
C ALA A 166 3.27 10.23 8.43
N GLY A 167 2.61 10.35 7.28
CA GLY A 167 1.18 10.64 7.19
C GLY A 167 0.31 9.40 7.21
N GLU A 168 0.82 8.27 6.71
CA GLU A 168 0.11 6.98 6.68
C GLU A 168 1.07 5.82 6.87
N ILE A 169 0.55 4.69 7.37
CA ILE A 169 1.25 3.40 7.42
C ILE A 169 0.57 2.43 6.45
N LEU A 170 1.30 1.95 5.45
CA LEU A 170 0.89 0.81 4.61
C LEU A 170 1.42 -0.48 5.24
N LEU A 171 0.55 -1.20 5.94
CA LEU A 171 0.92 -2.35 6.76
C LEU A 171 0.64 -3.67 6.05
N THR A 172 1.68 -4.35 5.59
CA THR A 172 1.57 -5.66 4.94
C THR A 172 1.96 -6.79 5.90
N SER A 173 1.04 -7.72 6.13
CA SER A 173 1.37 -8.97 6.81
C SER A 173 1.97 -9.97 5.82
N MET A 174 3.25 -10.28 5.98
CA MET A 174 3.93 -11.29 5.18
C MET A 174 3.39 -12.70 5.38
N ASP A 175 2.84 -12.99 6.55
CA ASP A 175 2.23 -14.29 6.87
C ASP A 175 0.89 -14.49 6.14
N ARG A 176 0.29 -13.40 5.68
CA ARG A 176 -1.01 -13.39 5.00
C ARG A 176 -0.92 -13.10 3.52
N ASP A 177 0.10 -12.38 3.07
CA ASP A 177 0.22 -11.97 1.67
C ASP A 177 0.21 -13.16 0.70
N GLY A 178 -0.64 -13.06 -0.33
CA GLY A 178 -0.86 -14.11 -1.32
C GLY A 178 -1.68 -15.32 -0.85
N THR A 179 -2.04 -15.43 0.43
CA THR A 179 -2.71 -16.64 0.99
C THR A 179 -4.23 -16.68 0.78
N LYS A 180 -4.87 -15.56 0.46
CA LYS A 180 -6.34 -15.39 0.40
C LYS A 180 -7.08 -15.75 1.73
N LYS A 181 -6.38 -15.74 2.88
CA LYS A 181 -6.94 -16.09 4.20
C LYS A 181 -7.35 -14.89 5.05
N GLY A 182 -7.41 -13.70 4.47
CA GLY A 182 -7.73 -12.45 5.15
C GLY A 182 -6.50 -11.78 5.77
N TYR A 183 -6.68 -10.51 6.16
CA TYR A 183 -5.64 -9.72 6.82
C TYR A 183 -5.19 -10.32 8.15
N ASP A 184 -3.99 -9.96 8.62
CA ASP A 184 -3.59 -10.17 10.02
C ASP A 184 -4.32 -9.13 10.90
N LEU A 185 -5.52 -9.52 11.36
CA LEU A 185 -6.41 -8.64 12.11
C LEU A 185 -5.83 -8.23 13.47
N ASP A 186 -5.00 -9.09 14.09
CA ASP A 186 -4.36 -8.79 15.37
C ASP A 186 -3.26 -7.74 15.20
N LEU A 187 -2.37 -7.92 14.23
CA LEU A 187 -1.36 -6.93 13.86
C LEU A 187 -2.00 -5.59 13.49
N THR A 188 -2.95 -5.62 12.55
CA THR A 188 -3.62 -4.40 12.05
C THR A 188 -4.29 -3.64 13.19
N LYS A 189 -5.02 -4.34 14.06
CA LYS A 189 -5.69 -3.73 15.22
C LYS A 189 -4.71 -3.11 16.22
N LYS A 190 -3.58 -3.77 16.48
CA LYS A 190 -2.56 -3.26 17.39
C LYS A 190 -1.93 -1.98 16.84
N VAL A 191 -1.54 -1.99 15.56
CA VAL A 191 -0.97 -0.81 14.90
C VAL A 191 -1.99 0.32 14.84
N SER A 192 -3.24 0.07 14.41
CA SER A 192 -4.29 1.09 14.33
C SER A 192 -4.68 1.71 15.68
N LYS A 193 -4.41 1.03 16.79
CA LYS A 193 -4.62 1.58 18.14
C LYS A 193 -3.41 2.33 18.68
N LEU A 194 -2.24 2.07 18.14
CA LEU A 194 -0.98 2.58 18.63
C LEU A 194 -0.66 3.95 18.03
N VAL A 195 -1.03 4.18 16.78
CA VAL A 195 -0.78 5.44 16.05
C VAL A 195 -2.08 6.20 15.79
N ASN A 196 -1.96 7.53 15.64
CA ASN A 196 -3.10 8.41 15.31
C ASN A 196 -3.22 8.65 13.81
N ILE A 197 -2.18 8.36 13.03
CA ILE A 197 -2.18 8.45 11.56
C ILE A 197 -2.94 7.27 10.94
N GLN A 198 -3.30 7.41 9.67
CA GLN A 198 -4.09 6.39 8.98
C GLN A 198 -3.27 5.10 8.77
N VAL A 199 -3.95 3.96 8.93
CA VAL A 199 -3.36 2.64 8.68
C VAL A 199 -4.12 1.97 7.54
N ILE A 200 -3.38 1.56 6.52
CA ILE A 200 -3.85 0.82 5.36
C ILE A 200 -3.52 -0.66 5.59
N ALA A 201 -4.55 -1.51 5.70
CA ALA A 201 -4.34 -2.95 5.83
C ALA A 201 -3.99 -3.58 4.48
N SER A 202 -2.96 -4.40 4.43
CA SER A 202 -2.46 -5.08 3.23
C SER A 202 -2.07 -6.53 3.50
N GLY A 203 -2.23 -7.37 2.48
CA GLY A 203 -1.85 -8.79 2.47
C GLY A 203 -2.95 -9.75 2.93
N GLY A 204 -3.34 -10.67 2.04
CA GLY A 204 -4.18 -11.82 2.36
C GLY A 204 -5.65 -11.74 1.95
N VAL A 205 -6.08 -10.70 1.25
CA VAL A 205 -7.49 -10.58 0.81
C VAL A 205 -7.85 -11.68 -0.18
N GLY A 206 -8.96 -12.37 0.07
CA GLY A 206 -9.47 -13.41 -0.80
C GLY A 206 -10.98 -13.29 -1.09
N ASN A 207 -11.69 -12.40 -0.39
CA ASN A 207 -13.11 -12.13 -0.62
C ASN A 207 -13.52 -10.80 0.04
N LEU A 208 -14.76 -10.36 -0.19
CA LEU A 208 -15.28 -9.08 0.32
C LEU A 208 -15.42 -9.03 1.85
N GLU A 209 -15.70 -10.16 2.51
CA GLU A 209 -15.77 -10.23 3.98
C GLU A 209 -14.41 -9.89 4.62
N HIS A 210 -13.28 -10.23 3.98
CA HIS A 210 -11.97 -9.86 4.48
C HIS A 210 -11.76 -8.34 4.51
N LEU A 211 -12.31 -7.59 3.53
CA LEU A 211 -12.29 -6.12 3.53
C LEU A 211 -13.05 -5.57 4.73
N HIS A 212 -14.26 -6.09 4.97
CA HIS A 212 -15.08 -5.74 6.13
C HIS A 212 -14.34 -6.00 7.45
N GLN A 213 -13.72 -7.18 7.61
CA GLN A 213 -12.97 -7.53 8.80
C GLN A 213 -11.76 -6.61 9.02
N GLY A 214 -11.04 -6.26 7.97
CA GLY A 214 -9.91 -5.32 8.03
C GLY A 214 -10.31 -3.98 8.67
N ILE A 215 -11.47 -3.44 8.29
CA ILE A 215 -12.00 -2.18 8.83
C ILE A 215 -12.64 -2.41 10.21
N LYS A 216 -13.57 -3.34 10.31
CA LYS A 216 -14.40 -3.50 11.54
C LYS A 216 -13.61 -4.03 12.72
N ILE A 217 -12.79 -5.06 12.49
CA ILE A 217 -12.01 -5.76 13.51
C ILE A 217 -10.60 -5.21 13.58
N GLY A 218 -9.92 -5.11 12.43
CA GLY A 218 -8.56 -4.58 12.31
C GLY A 218 -8.46 -3.09 12.59
N LYS A 219 -9.58 -2.34 12.53
CA LYS A 219 -9.63 -0.88 12.75
C LYS A 219 -8.80 -0.07 11.74
N ALA A 220 -8.50 -0.66 10.59
CA ALA A 220 -7.86 0.05 9.51
C ALA A 220 -8.76 1.17 8.95
N SER A 221 -8.17 2.27 8.52
CA SER A 221 -8.85 3.39 7.85
C SER A 221 -8.97 3.18 6.34
N ALA A 222 -8.18 2.27 5.81
CA ALA A 222 -8.22 1.84 4.41
C ALA A 222 -7.84 0.37 4.29
N VAL A 223 -8.32 -0.25 3.20
CA VAL A 223 -8.03 -1.64 2.86
C VAL A 223 -7.46 -1.71 1.45
N LEU A 224 -6.31 -2.35 1.32
CA LEU A 224 -5.60 -2.54 0.06
C LEU A 224 -5.78 -4.00 -0.39
N ALA A 225 -6.11 -4.18 -1.65
CA ALA A 225 -6.26 -5.48 -2.27
C ALA A 225 -5.80 -5.47 -3.74
N ALA A 226 -5.35 -6.61 -4.23
CA ALA A 226 -4.85 -6.78 -5.57
C ALA A 226 -5.63 -7.87 -6.33
N SER A 227 -5.37 -9.14 -6.05
CA SER A 227 -5.83 -10.28 -6.86
C SER A 227 -7.35 -10.38 -7.04
N ILE A 228 -8.15 -10.04 -6.01
CA ILE A 228 -9.61 -10.11 -6.12
C ILE A 228 -10.19 -9.11 -7.15
N PHE A 229 -9.45 -8.04 -7.43
CA PHE A 229 -9.80 -7.03 -8.42
C PHE A 229 -9.16 -7.32 -9.78
N HIS A 230 -7.87 -7.68 -9.83
CA HIS A 230 -7.15 -7.93 -11.08
C HIS A 230 -7.72 -9.08 -11.91
N PHE A 231 -8.20 -10.14 -11.25
CA PHE A 231 -8.77 -11.29 -11.93
C PHE A 231 -10.29 -11.20 -12.12
N GLY A 232 -10.89 -10.04 -11.83
CA GLY A 232 -12.32 -9.83 -12.01
C GLY A 232 -13.20 -10.69 -11.10
N GLU A 233 -12.66 -11.21 -9.98
CA GLU A 233 -13.45 -11.94 -8.99
C GLU A 233 -14.49 -10.99 -8.36
N HIS A 234 -14.13 -9.70 -8.19
CA HIS A 234 -15.00 -8.64 -7.72
C HIS A 234 -14.61 -7.29 -8.35
N THR A 235 -15.59 -6.41 -8.49
CA THR A 235 -15.37 -5.00 -8.85
C THR A 235 -15.21 -4.12 -7.59
N ILE A 236 -14.62 -2.93 -7.75
CA ILE A 236 -14.53 -1.95 -6.65
C ILE A 236 -15.93 -1.53 -6.20
N LEU A 237 -16.86 -1.33 -7.13
CA LEU A 237 -18.22 -0.95 -6.83
C LEU A 237 -18.94 -2.02 -5.98
N GLU A 238 -18.83 -3.31 -6.34
CA GLU A 238 -19.37 -4.41 -5.54
C GLU A 238 -18.77 -4.44 -4.12
N ALA A 239 -17.46 -4.20 -4.00
CA ALA A 239 -16.80 -4.14 -2.71
C ALA A 239 -17.35 -2.97 -1.85
N LYS A 240 -17.57 -1.80 -2.44
CA LYS A 240 -18.18 -0.65 -1.74
C LYS A 240 -19.62 -0.92 -1.32
N GLN A 241 -20.44 -1.48 -2.22
CA GLN A 241 -21.83 -1.87 -1.91
C GLN A 241 -21.88 -2.90 -0.78
N TYR A 242 -20.99 -3.88 -0.81
CA TYR A 242 -20.88 -4.86 0.26
C TYR A 242 -20.53 -4.21 1.60
N LEU A 243 -19.52 -3.34 1.65
CA LEU A 243 -19.13 -2.64 2.88
C LEU A 243 -20.24 -1.74 3.41
N ASP A 244 -20.93 -1.01 2.53
CA ASP A 244 -22.08 -0.16 2.89
C ASP A 244 -23.21 -1.00 3.50
N SER A 245 -23.54 -2.15 2.91
CA SER A 245 -24.54 -3.10 3.44
C SER A 245 -24.20 -3.64 4.84
N LYS A 246 -22.90 -3.61 5.21
CA LYS A 246 -22.39 -3.96 6.54
C LYS A 246 -22.29 -2.76 7.49
N GLY A 247 -22.77 -1.59 7.08
CA GLY A 247 -22.72 -0.36 7.87
C GLY A 247 -21.33 0.27 7.98
N ILE A 248 -20.43 -0.05 7.05
CA ILE A 248 -19.14 0.61 6.94
C ILE A 248 -19.26 1.85 6.04
N PRO A 249 -18.96 3.07 6.54
CA PRO A 249 -19.07 4.27 5.73
C PRO A 249 -18.00 4.27 4.61
N VAL A 250 -18.45 4.18 3.37
CA VAL A 250 -17.65 4.28 2.12
C VAL A 250 -18.22 5.34 1.19
N ARG A 251 -17.47 5.76 0.17
CA ARG A 251 -18.00 6.58 -0.94
C ARG A 251 -18.56 5.62 -2.00
N ILE A 252 -19.80 5.83 -2.38
CA ILE A 252 -20.43 5.16 -3.51
C ILE A 252 -20.67 6.20 -4.58
#